data_9c58f63a381b5cd2f44b274d4396e0fe
#
_entry.id   9c58f63a381b5cd2f44b274d4396e0fe
#
_cell.length_a   1.000
_cell.length_b   1.000
_cell.length_c   1.000
_cell.angle_alpha   90.00
_cell.angle_beta   90.00
_cell.angle_gamma   90.00
#
_symmetry.space_group_name_H-M   'P 1'
#
loop_
_entity.id
_entity.type
_entity.pdbx_description
1 polymer ?
#
loop_
_entity_poly.entity_id
_entity_poly.type
_entity_poly.pdbx_seq_one_letter_code
_entity_poly.pdbx_strand_id
1 'polypeptide(L)'
;MLALRVKALLPLFFAISLVTGAHAALVEKAVTYQQDGATLEGFHVYDDAVAGKRPAVLVVHQWTGLTDYEKRRSRSLAELGFNVFAADIYGKGIRPQPPEAGKEAGKFKGDRALYRARLTAALDWLKADERTDATKIAAIGYCFGGTGVLELARAGAPLAGVVSFHGGLDAAPGFLAQPGKVTAKVLVLQGADDPYAPAEQVAAFEKEFTAAKADWQFVLYSGAVHSFTQKEAGNDNSKGAAYNEAADRRSWAAAQAFFAELFK
;
A
#
# COMPACT_ATOMS: atom_id res chain seq x y z
N MET A 1 60.85 -29.81 -53.70
CA MET A 1 59.43 -29.49 -53.87
C MET A 1 58.74 -29.64 -52.53
N LEU A 2 58.49 -28.54 -51.84
CA LEU A 2 57.91 -28.52 -50.48
C LEU A 2 56.41 -28.11 -50.61
N ALA A 3 55.52 -29.02 -50.29
CA ALA A 3 54.08 -28.78 -50.40
C ALA A 3 53.55 -28.08 -49.11
N LEU A 4 53.10 -26.86 -49.28
CA LEU A 4 52.50 -26.06 -48.22
C LEU A 4 51.05 -26.47 -47.99
N ARG A 5 50.73 -27.07 -46.82
CA ARG A 5 49.33 -27.40 -46.44
C ARG A 5 48.72 -26.20 -45.80
N VAL A 6 47.76 -25.58 -46.47
CA VAL A 6 46.89 -24.52 -45.91
C VAL A 6 45.80 -25.17 -45.05
N LYS A 7 45.79 -24.88 -43.73
CA LYS A 7 44.72 -25.26 -42.83
C LYS A 7 43.61 -24.22 -42.95
N ALA A 8 42.44 -24.62 -43.42
CA ALA A 8 41.26 -23.79 -43.43
C ALA A 8 40.73 -23.64 -41.97
N LEU A 9 40.67 -22.38 -41.46
CA LEU A 9 39.96 -22.03 -40.23
C LEU A 9 38.47 -21.92 -40.54
N LEU A 10 37.66 -22.76 -39.90
CA LEU A 10 36.20 -22.63 -39.89
C LEU A 10 35.81 -21.48 -38.95
N PRO A 11 34.97 -20.51 -39.34
CA PRO A 11 34.49 -19.51 -38.42
C PRO A 11 33.45 -20.11 -37.48
N LEU A 12 33.71 -19.99 -36.16
CA LEU A 12 32.79 -20.35 -35.09
C LEU A 12 31.72 -19.24 -35.00
N PHE A 13 30.52 -19.50 -35.54
CA PHE A 13 29.38 -18.61 -35.33
C PHE A 13 28.86 -18.74 -33.88
N PHE A 14 29.13 -17.75 -33.08
CA PHE A 14 28.52 -17.59 -31.75
C PHE A 14 27.07 -17.12 -31.96
N ALA A 15 26.11 -18.02 -31.79
CA ALA A 15 24.70 -17.65 -31.75
C ALA A 15 24.42 -16.92 -30.44
N ILE A 16 24.31 -15.60 -30.50
CA ILE A 16 23.80 -14.78 -29.38
C ILE A 16 22.30 -15.06 -29.31
N SER A 17 21.89 -15.91 -28.38
CA SER A 17 20.48 -16.05 -28.00
C SER A 17 20.07 -14.78 -27.30
N LEU A 18 19.34 -13.89 -27.99
CA LEU A 18 18.60 -12.81 -27.35
C LEU A 18 17.53 -13.45 -26.45
N VAL A 19 17.80 -13.51 -25.17
CA VAL A 19 16.76 -13.75 -24.17
C VAL A 19 15.90 -12.47 -24.17
N THR A 20 14.84 -12.48 -24.98
CA THR A 20 13.77 -11.49 -24.84
C THR A 20 13.13 -11.75 -23.49
N GLY A 21 13.51 -10.96 -22.48
CA GLY A 21 12.78 -10.92 -21.23
C GLY A 21 11.31 -10.64 -21.57
N ALA A 22 10.44 -11.60 -21.32
CA ALA A 22 9.01 -11.37 -21.40
C ALA A 22 8.71 -10.21 -20.43
N HIS A 23 8.33 -9.05 -20.95
CA HIS A 23 7.80 -7.99 -20.12
C HIS A 23 6.56 -8.56 -19.42
N ALA A 24 6.61 -8.59 -18.10
CA ALA A 24 5.49 -8.95 -17.26
C ALA A 24 4.25 -8.19 -17.71
N ALA A 25 3.23 -8.92 -18.17
CA ALA A 25 1.95 -8.33 -18.52
C ALA A 25 1.10 -8.30 -17.24
N LEU A 26 0.90 -7.10 -16.67
CA LEU A 26 -0.01 -6.94 -15.55
C LEU A 26 -1.44 -7.23 -15.99
N VAL A 27 -2.10 -8.12 -15.25
CA VAL A 27 -3.55 -8.36 -15.38
C VAL A 27 -4.28 -7.46 -14.41
N GLU A 28 -5.22 -6.68 -14.94
CA GLU A 28 -6.01 -5.71 -14.18
C GLU A 28 -7.50 -6.05 -14.26
N LYS A 29 -8.19 -6.05 -13.13
CA LYS A 29 -9.63 -6.36 -13.04
C LYS A 29 -10.33 -5.45 -12.06
N ALA A 30 -11.49 -4.91 -12.45
CA ALA A 30 -12.46 -4.41 -11.48
C ALA A 30 -13.17 -5.61 -10.83
N VAL A 31 -13.25 -5.59 -9.51
CA VAL A 31 -13.83 -6.69 -8.73
C VAL A 31 -14.94 -6.16 -7.85
N THR A 32 -16.14 -6.71 -8.05
CA THR A 32 -17.29 -6.40 -7.19
C THR A 32 -17.32 -7.35 -6.00
N TYR A 33 -17.47 -6.82 -4.78
CA TYR A 33 -17.63 -7.58 -3.56
C TYR A 33 -18.66 -6.91 -2.64
N GLN A 34 -19.04 -7.56 -1.56
CA GLN A 34 -20.14 -7.12 -0.69
C GLN A 34 -19.67 -6.93 0.74
N GLN A 35 -20.26 -5.98 1.43
CA GLN A 35 -20.17 -5.88 2.88
C GLN A 35 -21.50 -5.34 3.42
N ASP A 36 -22.22 -6.19 4.17
CA ASP A 36 -23.47 -5.83 4.84
C ASP A 36 -24.47 -5.07 3.94
N GLY A 37 -24.78 -5.68 2.78
CA GLY A 37 -25.69 -5.12 1.78
C GLY A 37 -25.12 -4.01 0.89
N ALA A 38 -23.96 -3.47 1.20
CA ALA A 38 -23.31 -2.49 0.34
C ALA A 38 -22.44 -3.16 -0.74
N THR A 39 -22.65 -2.77 -1.98
CA THR A 39 -21.83 -3.20 -3.12
C THR A 39 -20.59 -2.34 -3.23
N LEU A 40 -19.42 -2.97 -3.27
CA LEU A 40 -18.09 -2.36 -3.36
C LEU A 40 -17.44 -2.79 -4.66
N GLU A 41 -16.56 -1.93 -5.21
CA GLU A 41 -15.81 -2.25 -6.42
C GLU A 41 -14.33 -1.90 -6.25
N GLY A 42 -13.53 -2.92 -5.95
CA GLY A 42 -12.08 -2.81 -5.84
C GLY A 42 -11.37 -2.99 -7.17
N PHE A 43 -10.05 -2.77 -7.15
CA PHE A 43 -9.16 -2.96 -8.28
C PHE A 43 -8.12 -4.02 -7.94
N HIS A 44 -8.13 -5.13 -8.68
CA HIS A 44 -7.20 -6.25 -8.54
C HIS A 44 -6.16 -6.19 -9.65
N VAL A 45 -4.87 -6.30 -9.27
CA VAL A 45 -3.77 -6.31 -10.22
C VAL A 45 -2.67 -7.26 -9.77
N TYR A 46 -2.13 -8.01 -10.73
CA TYR A 46 -1.04 -8.96 -10.50
C TYR A 46 -0.25 -9.21 -11.80
N ASP A 47 0.98 -9.70 -11.66
CA ASP A 47 1.77 -10.18 -12.79
C ASP A 47 1.41 -11.64 -13.11
N ASP A 48 0.94 -11.89 -14.34
CA ASP A 48 0.52 -13.23 -14.78
C ASP A 48 1.71 -14.18 -15.04
N ALA A 49 2.91 -13.63 -15.23
CA ALA A 49 4.13 -14.43 -15.39
C ALA A 49 4.60 -15.09 -14.08
N VAL A 50 4.15 -14.59 -12.92
CA VAL A 50 4.48 -15.17 -11.61
C VAL A 50 3.52 -16.33 -11.30
N ALA A 51 4.04 -17.55 -11.29
CA ALA A 51 3.24 -18.73 -11.00
C ALA A 51 2.98 -18.95 -9.50
N GLY A 52 1.82 -19.53 -9.18
CA GLY A 52 1.48 -19.99 -7.83
C GLY A 52 1.10 -18.87 -6.86
N LYS A 53 1.03 -19.26 -5.58
CA LYS A 53 0.71 -18.33 -4.48
C LYS A 53 1.91 -17.44 -4.17
N ARG A 54 1.62 -16.18 -3.86
CA ARG A 54 2.62 -15.14 -3.59
C ARG A 54 2.17 -14.21 -2.46
N PRO A 55 3.08 -13.45 -1.85
CA PRO A 55 2.71 -12.41 -0.91
C PRO A 55 1.72 -11.43 -1.55
N ALA A 56 0.79 -10.93 -0.74
CA ALA A 56 -0.26 -10.03 -1.21
C ALA A 56 -0.27 -8.71 -0.45
N VAL A 57 -0.73 -7.65 -1.12
CA VAL A 57 -0.83 -6.32 -0.54
C VAL A 57 -2.23 -5.75 -0.75
N LEU A 58 -2.89 -5.39 0.36
CA LEU A 58 -4.10 -4.59 0.36
C LEU A 58 -3.72 -3.12 0.27
N VAL A 59 -4.27 -2.39 -0.70
CA VAL A 59 -4.08 -0.94 -0.86
C VAL A 59 -5.36 -0.23 -0.45
N VAL A 60 -5.27 0.75 0.47
CA VAL A 60 -6.43 1.52 0.94
C VAL A 60 -6.32 2.95 0.43
N HIS A 61 -7.40 3.42 -0.17
CA HIS A 61 -7.48 4.69 -0.89
C HIS A 61 -7.48 5.93 0.02
N GLN A 62 -7.20 7.08 -0.58
CA GLN A 62 -7.31 8.40 0.01
C GLN A 62 -8.79 8.83 0.18
N TRP A 63 -9.00 10.05 0.66
CA TRP A 63 -10.32 10.61 0.97
C TRP A 63 -11.26 10.79 -0.25
N THR A 64 -10.72 10.77 -1.47
CA THR A 64 -11.50 10.86 -2.73
C THR A 64 -11.99 9.51 -3.26
N GLY A 65 -11.78 8.41 -2.51
CA GLY A 65 -12.12 7.07 -2.95
C GLY A 65 -11.04 6.42 -3.80
N LEU A 66 -11.34 5.24 -4.34
CA LEU A 66 -10.41 4.49 -5.19
C LEU A 66 -10.28 5.17 -6.56
N THR A 67 -9.16 5.85 -6.77
CA THR A 67 -8.85 6.65 -7.98
C THR A 67 -7.67 6.06 -8.76
N ASP A 68 -7.25 6.75 -9.82
CA ASP A 68 -6.08 6.34 -10.60
C ASP A 68 -4.77 6.41 -9.82
N TYR A 69 -4.71 7.21 -8.73
CA TYR A 69 -3.54 7.23 -7.87
C TYR A 69 -3.30 5.87 -7.20
N GLU A 70 -4.32 5.30 -6.57
CA GLU A 70 -4.20 3.99 -5.92
C GLU A 70 -3.97 2.87 -6.93
N LYS A 71 -4.57 2.96 -8.12
CA LYS A 71 -4.32 2.01 -9.21
C LYS A 71 -2.86 2.06 -9.67
N ARG A 72 -2.26 3.25 -9.81
CA ARG A 72 -0.82 3.39 -10.14
C ARG A 72 0.06 2.75 -9.06
N ARG A 73 -0.21 3.03 -7.77
CA ARG A 73 0.53 2.41 -6.65
C ARG A 73 0.36 0.88 -6.62
N SER A 74 -0.83 0.39 -6.93
CA SER A 74 -1.11 -1.04 -7.03
C SER A 74 -0.32 -1.70 -8.16
N ARG A 75 -0.22 -1.06 -9.33
CA ARG A 75 0.63 -1.56 -10.43
C ARG A 75 2.09 -1.65 -10.01
N SER A 76 2.62 -0.60 -9.37
CA SER A 76 4.00 -0.60 -8.88
C SER A 76 4.29 -1.74 -7.88
N LEU A 77 3.30 -2.14 -7.09
CA LEU A 77 3.42 -3.31 -6.21
C LEU A 77 3.34 -4.63 -6.99
N ALA A 78 2.47 -4.72 -7.98
CA ALA A 78 2.35 -5.90 -8.82
C ALA A 78 3.62 -6.15 -9.65
N GLU A 79 4.29 -5.09 -10.13
CA GLU A 79 5.61 -5.13 -10.78
C GLU A 79 6.71 -5.67 -9.85
N LEU A 80 6.54 -5.57 -8.53
CA LEU A 80 7.41 -6.18 -7.52
C LEU A 80 7.05 -7.66 -7.24
N GLY A 81 6.06 -8.22 -7.94
CA GLY A 81 5.64 -9.62 -7.82
C GLY A 81 4.53 -9.89 -6.80
N PHE A 82 3.93 -8.86 -6.20
CA PHE A 82 2.82 -9.03 -5.27
C PHE A 82 1.48 -9.30 -5.99
N ASN A 83 0.57 -10.03 -5.31
CA ASN A 83 -0.84 -10.03 -5.64
C ASN A 83 -1.48 -8.83 -4.93
N VAL A 84 -2.09 -7.89 -5.67
CA VAL A 84 -2.49 -6.60 -5.12
C VAL A 84 -3.98 -6.35 -5.29
N PHE A 85 -4.64 -5.94 -4.21
CA PHE A 85 -6.03 -5.53 -4.23
C PHE A 85 -6.20 -4.14 -3.63
N ALA A 86 -6.64 -3.18 -4.44
CA ALA A 86 -7.03 -1.87 -3.95
C ALA A 86 -8.50 -1.89 -3.54
N ALA A 87 -8.73 -1.64 -2.25
CA ALA A 87 -10.05 -1.68 -1.65
C ALA A 87 -10.91 -0.48 -2.04
N ASP A 88 -12.21 -0.71 -2.21
CA ASP A 88 -13.23 0.33 -2.18
C ASP A 88 -13.85 0.35 -0.77
N ILE A 89 -13.76 1.47 -0.09
CA ILE A 89 -14.33 1.65 1.25
C ILE A 89 -15.72 2.30 1.16
N TYR A 90 -15.91 3.19 0.21
CA TYR A 90 -17.10 4.03 0.13
C TYR A 90 -18.30 3.32 -0.51
N GLY A 91 -18.07 2.58 -1.59
CA GLY A 91 -19.10 1.95 -2.38
C GLY A 91 -18.86 2.08 -3.88
N LYS A 92 -19.41 1.14 -4.63
CA LYS A 92 -19.28 1.12 -6.09
C LYS A 92 -19.74 2.42 -6.72
N GLY A 93 -18.81 3.07 -7.45
CA GLY A 93 -19.07 4.34 -8.14
C GLY A 93 -18.96 5.58 -7.25
N ILE A 94 -18.74 5.45 -5.93
CA ILE A 94 -18.61 6.60 -5.03
C ILE A 94 -17.16 7.10 -5.07
N ARG A 95 -16.94 8.21 -5.80
CA ARG A 95 -15.63 8.87 -6.00
C ARG A 95 -15.82 10.38 -5.83
N PRO A 96 -16.06 10.83 -4.58
CA PRO A 96 -16.41 12.23 -4.33
C PRO A 96 -15.23 13.15 -4.59
N GLN A 97 -15.57 14.37 -5.00
CA GLN A 97 -14.62 15.48 -5.08
C GLN A 97 -14.79 16.39 -3.85
N PRO A 98 -13.79 17.24 -3.51
CA PRO A 98 -13.97 18.28 -2.50
C PRO A 98 -15.15 19.22 -2.83
N PRO A 99 -15.98 19.63 -1.84
CA PRO A 99 -15.87 19.34 -0.40
C PRO A 99 -16.53 18.03 0.05
N GLU A 100 -17.30 17.34 -0.81
CA GLU A 100 -18.05 16.12 -0.50
C GLU A 100 -17.15 14.97 -0.04
N ALA A 101 -15.92 14.89 -0.57
CA ALA A 101 -14.93 13.90 -0.17
C ALA A 101 -14.63 13.94 1.33
N GLY A 102 -14.58 15.14 1.93
CA GLY A 102 -14.39 15.30 3.38
C GLY A 102 -15.57 14.74 4.19
N LYS A 103 -16.80 14.95 3.70
CA LYS A 103 -18.01 14.41 4.35
C LYS A 103 -18.04 12.88 4.25
N GLU A 104 -17.69 12.33 3.08
CA GLU A 104 -17.68 10.88 2.88
C GLU A 104 -16.61 10.20 3.77
N ALA A 105 -15.38 10.71 3.78
CA ALA A 105 -14.33 10.22 4.67
C ALA A 105 -14.72 10.34 6.16
N GLY A 106 -15.42 11.42 6.51
CA GLY A 106 -15.91 11.69 7.86
C GLY A 106 -16.87 10.64 8.39
N LYS A 107 -17.71 10.02 7.55
CA LYS A 107 -18.60 8.92 7.94
C LYS A 107 -17.82 7.75 8.53
N PHE A 108 -16.76 7.32 7.85
CA PHE A 108 -15.94 6.18 8.26
C PHE A 108 -14.99 6.55 9.43
N LYS A 109 -14.46 7.77 9.43
CA LYS A 109 -13.68 8.26 10.58
C LYS A 109 -14.53 8.40 11.85
N GLY A 110 -15.80 8.75 11.72
CA GLY A 110 -16.77 8.84 12.81
C GLY A 110 -17.32 7.48 13.25
N ASP A 111 -17.34 6.49 12.35
CA ASP A 111 -17.77 5.12 12.63
C ASP A 111 -16.62 4.14 12.35
N ARG A 112 -15.76 3.93 13.34
CA ARG A 112 -14.62 3.01 13.23
C ARG A 112 -15.04 1.55 13.06
N ALA A 113 -16.22 1.17 13.57
CA ALA A 113 -16.71 -0.20 13.37
C ALA A 113 -17.06 -0.44 11.91
N LEU A 114 -17.80 0.47 11.27
CA LEU A 114 -18.09 0.42 9.84
C LEU A 114 -16.78 0.45 9.01
N TYR A 115 -15.83 1.33 9.37
CA TYR A 115 -14.56 1.42 8.66
C TYR A 115 -13.80 0.09 8.69
N ARG A 116 -13.65 -0.50 9.88
CA ARG A 116 -13.01 -1.80 10.06
C ARG A 116 -13.75 -2.91 9.28
N ALA A 117 -15.08 -2.90 9.27
CA ALA A 117 -15.89 -3.86 8.52
C ALA A 117 -15.62 -3.80 7.01
N ARG A 118 -15.55 -2.57 6.42
CA ARG A 118 -15.19 -2.37 5.00
C ARG A 118 -13.78 -2.87 4.68
N LEU A 119 -12.82 -2.53 5.53
CA LEU A 119 -11.43 -2.96 5.39
C LEU A 119 -11.29 -4.49 5.50
N THR A 120 -11.99 -5.11 6.45
CA THR A 120 -12.00 -6.56 6.64
C THR A 120 -12.60 -7.28 5.44
N ALA A 121 -13.71 -6.79 4.88
CA ALA A 121 -14.30 -7.39 3.68
C ALA A 121 -13.34 -7.38 2.49
N ALA A 122 -12.56 -6.30 2.30
CA ALA A 122 -11.54 -6.24 1.27
C ALA A 122 -10.36 -7.18 1.55
N LEU A 123 -9.93 -7.28 2.80
CA LEU A 123 -8.88 -8.20 3.23
C LEU A 123 -9.30 -9.67 3.03
N ASP A 124 -10.54 -10.00 3.38
CA ASP A 124 -11.08 -11.36 3.22
C ASP A 124 -11.16 -11.74 1.74
N TRP A 125 -11.56 -10.81 0.87
CA TRP A 125 -11.52 -11.03 -0.57
C TRP A 125 -10.11 -11.33 -1.05
N LEU A 126 -9.11 -10.49 -0.69
CA LEU A 126 -7.71 -10.69 -1.08
C LEU A 126 -7.16 -12.01 -0.55
N LYS A 127 -7.49 -12.36 0.69
CA LYS A 127 -7.08 -13.61 1.34
C LYS A 127 -7.63 -14.85 0.64
N ALA A 128 -8.84 -14.76 0.07
CA ALA A 128 -9.51 -15.84 -0.64
C ALA A 128 -9.04 -16.00 -2.10
N ASP A 129 -8.35 -15.02 -2.68
CA ASP A 129 -7.84 -15.12 -4.05
C ASP A 129 -6.82 -16.25 -4.16
N GLU A 130 -6.93 -17.07 -5.22
CA GLU A 130 -6.11 -18.25 -5.46
C GLU A 130 -4.60 -17.98 -5.55
N ARG A 131 -4.21 -16.74 -5.89
CA ARG A 131 -2.83 -16.27 -6.02
C ARG A 131 -2.23 -15.82 -4.70
N THR A 132 -3.05 -15.65 -3.67
CA THR A 132 -2.59 -15.14 -2.38
C THR A 132 -2.01 -16.24 -1.50
N ASP A 133 -0.80 -16.05 -1.00
CA ASP A 133 -0.33 -16.72 0.20
C ASP A 133 -0.96 -16.04 1.42
N ALA A 134 -1.98 -16.66 1.98
CA ALA A 134 -2.76 -16.10 3.09
C ALA A 134 -1.94 -15.88 4.38
N THR A 135 -0.72 -16.41 4.46
CA THR A 135 0.21 -16.19 5.59
C THR A 135 1.13 -14.99 5.36
N LYS A 136 1.16 -14.44 4.13
CA LYS A 136 2.04 -13.36 3.71
C LYS A 136 1.24 -12.19 3.12
N ILE A 137 0.42 -11.55 3.94
CA ILE A 137 -0.39 -10.41 3.53
C ILE A 137 0.06 -9.16 4.31
N ALA A 138 0.29 -8.06 3.60
CA ALA A 138 0.47 -6.72 4.17
C ALA A 138 -0.62 -5.77 3.68
N ALA A 139 -0.74 -4.61 4.35
CA ALA A 139 -1.61 -3.54 3.88
C ALA A 139 -0.86 -2.21 3.82
N ILE A 140 -1.15 -1.41 2.81
CA ILE A 140 -0.69 -0.03 2.71
C ILE A 140 -1.88 0.91 2.52
N GLY A 141 -1.76 2.12 3.03
CA GLY A 141 -2.78 3.13 2.85
C GLY A 141 -2.22 4.55 2.84
N TYR A 142 -2.92 5.42 2.15
CA TYR A 142 -2.51 6.81 1.93
C TYR A 142 -3.57 7.76 2.52
N CYS A 143 -3.18 8.79 3.29
CA CYS A 143 -4.11 9.75 3.89
C CYS A 143 -5.21 9.05 4.72
N PHE A 144 -6.47 9.13 4.31
CA PHE A 144 -7.58 8.37 4.88
C PHE A 144 -7.25 6.87 4.98
N GLY A 145 -6.72 6.26 3.92
CA GLY A 145 -6.30 4.86 3.92
C GLY A 145 -5.15 4.56 4.88
N GLY A 146 -4.25 5.52 5.12
CA GLY A 146 -3.21 5.40 6.15
C GLY A 146 -3.81 5.21 7.55
N THR A 147 -4.85 6.00 7.88
CA THR A 147 -5.66 5.76 9.09
C THR A 147 -6.29 4.35 9.07
N GLY A 148 -6.81 3.92 7.90
CA GLY A 148 -7.47 2.62 7.75
C GLY A 148 -6.55 1.43 8.05
N VAL A 149 -5.32 1.44 7.54
CA VAL A 149 -4.40 0.34 7.82
C VAL A 149 -3.94 0.33 9.29
N LEU A 150 -3.85 1.48 9.94
CA LEU A 150 -3.63 1.55 11.39
C LEU A 150 -4.84 0.99 12.17
N GLU A 151 -6.07 1.20 11.68
CA GLU A 151 -7.28 0.58 12.25
C GLU A 151 -7.28 -0.95 12.11
N LEU A 152 -6.77 -1.51 10.99
CA LEU A 152 -6.56 -2.95 10.84
C LEU A 152 -5.55 -3.47 11.86
N ALA A 153 -4.43 -2.77 12.05
CA ALA A 153 -3.42 -3.15 13.05
C ALA A 153 -4.00 -3.11 14.47
N ARG A 154 -4.70 -2.04 14.85
CA ARG A 154 -5.39 -1.90 16.15
C ARG A 154 -6.41 -3.01 16.40
N ALA A 155 -7.11 -3.44 15.34
CA ALA A 155 -8.08 -4.53 15.41
C ALA A 155 -7.44 -5.92 15.54
N GLY A 156 -6.12 -6.04 15.35
CA GLY A 156 -5.44 -7.33 15.34
C GLY A 156 -5.73 -8.14 14.07
N ALA A 157 -5.93 -7.46 12.93
CA ALA A 157 -6.12 -8.14 11.66
C ALA A 157 -4.92 -9.05 11.35
N PRO A 158 -5.15 -10.24 10.73
CA PRO A 158 -4.09 -11.22 10.47
C PRO A 158 -3.20 -10.77 9.29
N LEU A 159 -2.39 -9.75 9.51
CA LEU A 159 -1.46 -9.16 8.57
C LEU A 159 -0.02 -9.35 9.07
N ALA A 160 0.90 -9.56 8.15
CA ALA A 160 2.34 -9.54 8.45
C ALA A 160 2.79 -8.13 8.84
N GLY A 161 2.27 -7.11 8.16
CA GLY A 161 2.56 -5.72 8.48
C GLY A 161 1.63 -4.74 7.79
N VAL A 162 1.68 -3.48 8.27
CA VAL A 162 0.94 -2.35 7.68
C VAL A 162 1.88 -1.17 7.45
N VAL A 163 1.64 -0.41 6.37
CA VAL A 163 2.37 0.82 6.07
C VAL A 163 1.38 1.98 5.92
N SER A 164 1.48 2.98 6.78
CA SER A 164 0.69 4.21 6.72
C SER A 164 1.50 5.33 6.09
N PHE A 165 1.06 5.83 4.94
CA PHE A 165 1.63 7.02 4.29
C PHE A 165 0.77 8.24 4.64
N HIS A 166 1.36 9.24 5.29
CA HIS A 166 0.70 10.49 5.71
C HIS A 166 -0.74 10.28 6.23
N GLY A 167 -0.94 9.21 7.01
CA GLY A 167 -2.23 8.89 7.60
C GLY A 167 -2.53 9.72 8.86
N GLY A 168 -3.82 9.91 9.16
CA GLY A 168 -4.21 10.37 10.49
C GLY A 168 -3.88 9.31 11.54
N LEU A 169 -3.29 9.73 12.64
CA LEU A 169 -2.77 8.85 13.69
C LEU A 169 -3.76 8.62 14.84
N ASP A 170 -4.83 9.41 14.88
CA ASP A 170 -5.84 9.38 15.93
C ASP A 170 -6.56 8.04 16.01
N ALA A 171 -6.84 7.61 17.22
CA ALA A 171 -7.75 6.50 17.52
C ALA A 171 -9.04 7.03 18.14
N ALA A 172 -10.17 6.43 17.77
CA ALA A 172 -11.43 6.73 18.45
C ALA A 172 -11.50 6.06 19.83
N PRO A 173 -12.26 6.62 20.79
CA PRO A 173 -12.50 5.96 22.07
C PRO A 173 -13.03 4.54 21.89
N GLY A 174 -12.45 3.57 22.60
CA GLY A 174 -12.78 2.15 22.49
C GLY A 174 -12.10 1.40 21.32
N PHE A 175 -11.34 2.10 20.46
CA PHE A 175 -10.66 1.50 19.30
C PHE A 175 -9.13 1.52 19.39
N LEU A 176 -8.58 1.90 20.53
CA LEU A 176 -7.13 1.90 20.80
C LEU A 176 -6.51 0.50 20.66
N ALA A 177 -5.26 0.47 20.27
CA ALA A 177 -4.45 -0.74 20.28
C ALA A 177 -4.38 -1.34 21.69
N GLN A 178 -4.63 -2.64 21.79
CA GLN A 178 -4.61 -3.36 23.06
C GLN A 178 -3.36 -4.24 23.17
N PRO A 179 -2.78 -4.41 24.35
CA PRO A 179 -1.63 -5.28 24.58
C PRO A 179 -1.86 -6.70 24.04
N GLY A 180 -0.95 -7.16 23.18
CA GLY A 180 -1.00 -8.49 22.57
C GLY A 180 -2.02 -8.67 21.45
N LYS A 181 -2.75 -7.64 21.07
CA LYS A 181 -3.70 -7.66 19.91
C LYS A 181 -3.04 -7.25 18.60
N VAL A 182 -2.11 -6.30 18.64
CA VAL A 182 -1.40 -5.85 17.44
C VAL A 182 -0.32 -6.87 17.10
N THR A 183 -0.61 -7.74 16.15
CA THR A 183 0.33 -8.78 15.68
C THR A 183 1.10 -8.36 14.42
N ALA A 184 0.54 -7.43 13.64
CA ALA A 184 1.18 -6.87 12.47
C ALA A 184 2.34 -5.94 12.88
N LYS A 185 3.46 -6.00 12.16
CA LYS A 185 4.47 -4.93 12.24
C LYS A 185 3.91 -3.64 11.65
N VAL A 186 4.30 -2.49 12.17
CA VAL A 186 3.73 -1.19 11.78
C VAL A 186 4.82 -0.25 11.31
N LEU A 187 4.70 0.25 10.07
CA LEU A 187 5.54 1.31 9.53
C LEU A 187 4.69 2.56 9.27
N VAL A 188 5.05 3.68 9.92
CA VAL A 188 4.43 4.99 9.68
C VAL A 188 5.42 5.89 8.96
N LEU A 189 4.99 6.46 7.84
CA LEU A 189 5.76 7.33 6.96
C LEU A 189 5.05 8.68 6.89
N GLN A 190 5.55 9.67 7.65
CA GLN A 190 4.84 10.93 7.90
C GLN A 190 5.66 12.14 7.45
N GLY A 191 4.97 13.18 6.95
CA GLY A 191 5.60 14.49 6.76
C GLY A 191 5.89 15.16 8.11
N ALA A 192 7.10 15.68 8.30
CA ALA A 192 7.47 16.34 9.56
C ALA A 192 6.69 17.66 9.78
N ASP A 193 6.22 18.26 8.69
CA ASP A 193 5.49 19.53 8.69
C ASP A 193 3.99 19.33 8.37
N ASP A 194 3.47 18.09 8.54
CA ASP A 194 2.07 17.75 8.25
C ASP A 194 1.13 18.35 9.30
N PRO A 195 0.29 19.35 8.96
CA PRO A 195 -0.60 19.99 9.93
C PRO A 195 -1.75 19.09 10.40
N TYR A 196 -2.00 17.98 9.68
CA TYR A 196 -3.04 17.01 10.03
C TYR A 196 -2.56 15.89 10.96
N ALA A 197 -1.25 15.85 11.23
CA ALA A 197 -0.64 14.95 12.22
C ALA A 197 0.31 15.73 13.13
N PRO A 198 -0.21 16.64 13.99
CA PRO A 198 0.61 17.45 14.85
C PRO A 198 1.37 16.62 15.88
N ALA A 199 2.39 17.21 16.52
CA ALA A 199 3.31 16.53 17.43
C ALA A 199 2.59 15.77 18.56
N GLU A 200 1.45 16.29 19.04
CA GLU A 200 0.63 15.64 20.07
C GLU A 200 0.02 14.33 19.59
N GLN A 201 -0.39 14.25 18.30
CA GLN A 201 -0.90 13.00 17.73
C GLN A 201 0.23 11.98 17.51
N VAL A 202 1.41 12.44 17.11
CA VAL A 202 2.59 11.57 17.00
C VAL A 202 2.93 10.97 18.36
N ALA A 203 3.04 11.81 19.41
CA ALA A 203 3.33 11.35 20.75
C ALA A 203 2.25 10.40 21.31
N ALA A 204 0.96 10.67 21.00
CA ALA A 204 -0.15 9.79 21.39
C ALA A 204 -0.07 8.43 20.71
N PHE A 205 0.26 8.39 19.39
CA PHE A 205 0.48 7.16 18.64
C PHE A 205 1.64 6.34 19.24
N GLU A 206 2.79 6.96 19.47
CA GLU A 206 3.96 6.30 20.06
C GLU A 206 3.65 5.69 21.42
N LYS A 207 2.96 6.44 22.28
CA LYS A 207 2.51 5.95 23.59
C LYS A 207 1.55 4.77 23.47
N GLU A 208 0.57 4.85 22.56
CA GLU A 208 -0.43 3.81 22.31
C GLU A 208 0.24 2.49 21.86
N PHE A 209 1.03 2.54 20.78
CA PHE A 209 1.63 1.35 20.18
C PHE A 209 2.74 0.74 21.06
N THR A 210 3.46 1.58 21.81
CA THR A 210 4.42 1.09 22.84
C THR A 210 3.70 0.37 23.96
N ALA A 211 2.60 0.94 24.49
CA ALA A 211 1.80 0.29 25.53
C ALA A 211 1.16 -1.03 25.03
N ALA A 212 0.77 -1.08 23.75
CA ALA A 212 0.28 -2.30 23.12
C ALA A 212 1.37 -3.35 22.87
N LYS A 213 2.65 -3.05 23.10
CA LYS A 213 3.82 -3.88 22.80
C LYS A 213 3.91 -4.28 21.33
N ALA A 214 3.45 -3.41 20.45
CA ALA A 214 3.53 -3.59 19.00
C ALA A 214 4.97 -3.39 18.51
N ASP A 215 5.33 -4.08 17.43
CA ASP A 215 6.56 -3.81 16.66
C ASP A 215 6.26 -2.67 15.68
N TRP A 216 6.78 -1.49 15.95
CA TRP A 216 6.50 -0.30 15.13
C TRP A 216 7.74 0.53 14.82
N GLN A 217 7.72 1.16 13.66
CA GLN A 217 8.69 2.16 13.22
C GLN A 217 7.96 3.41 12.72
N PHE A 218 8.49 4.58 13.08
CA PHE A 218 7.98 5.87 12.66
C PHE A 218 9.08 6.68 11.96
N VAL A 219 8.81 7.15 10.74
CA VAL A 219 9.76 7.93 9.94
C VAL A 219 9.16 9.28 9.59
N LEU A 220 9.84 10.36 9.98
CA LEU A 220 9.50 11.75 9.65
C LEU A 220 10.36 12.24 8.48
N TYR A 221 9.71 12.84 7.50
CA TYR A 221 10.36 13.46 6.34
C TYR A 221 10.33 14.98 6.48
N SER A 222 11.49 15.59 6.76
CA SER A 222 11.65 17.03 6.90
C SER A 222 11.23 17.77 5.63
N GLY A 223 10.51 18.89 5.77
CA GLY A 223 10.04 19.71 4.66
C GLY A 223 8.89 19.10 3.87
N ALA A 224 8.32 17.98 4.33
CA ALA A 224 7.15 17.36 3.74
C ALA A 224 5.90 17.64 4.59
N VAL A 225 4.82 18.02 3.93
CA VAL A 225 3.48 18.19 4.49
C VAL A 225 2.60 16.99 4.13
N HIS A 226 1.29 17.06 4.36
CA HIS A 226 0.34 16.00 3.98
C HIS A 226 0.37 15.71 2.46
N SER A 227 -0.02 14.52 2.06
CA SER A 227 -0.07 14.08 0.65
C SER A 227 1.26 14.17 -0.12
N PHE A 228 2.39 14.11 0.57
CA PHE A 228 3.72 14.24 -0.05
C PHE A 228 4.03 13.19 -1.13
N THR A 229 3.24 12.12 -1.23
CA THR A 229 3.38 11.08 -2.25
C THR A 229 2.55 11.34 -3.51
N GLN A 230 1.72 12.39 -3.53
CA GLN A 230 0.73 12.64 -4.58
C GLN A 230 1.10 13.87 -5.41
N LYS A 231 1.52 13.67 -6.67
CA LYS A 231 1.91 14.76 -7.57
C LYS A 231 0.78 15.76 -7.85
N GLU A 232 -0.44 15.26 -7.86
CA GLU A 232 -1.66 16.06 -8.08
C GLU A 232 -1.94 17.06 -6.94
N ALA A 233 -1.31 16.88 -5.76
CA ALA A 233 -1.39 17.84 -4.66
C ALA A 233 -0.63 19.16 -4.91
N GLY A 234 0.16 19.22 -6.00
CA GLY A 234 1.01 20.38 -6.30
C GLY A 234 2.22 20.48 -5.37
N ASN A 235 2.86 21.66 -5.33
CA ASN A 235 4.13 21.86 -4.60
C ASN A 235 4.09 23.02 -3.60
N ASP A 236 2.91 23.49 -3.21
CA ASP A 236 2.72 24.61 -2.28
C ASP A 236 2.43 24.10 -0.87
N ASN A 237 3.48 23.97 -0.05
CA ASN A 237 3.38 23.50 1.33
C ASN A 237 2.48 24.38 2.22
N SER A 238 2.27 25.66 1.86
CA SER A 238 1.43 26.57 2.66
C SER A 238 -0.03 26.13 2.71
N LYS A 239 -0.45 25.26 1.77
CA LYS A 239 -1.80 24.66 1.74
C LYS A 239 -1.96 23.47 2.69
N GLY A 240 -0.90 23.06 3.38
CA GLY A 240 -0.90 21.93 4.28
C GLY A 240 -0.88 20.55 3.60
N ALA A 241 -1.05 20.49 2.28
CA ALA A 241 -0.93 19.27 1.46
C ALA A 241 -0.20 19.60 0.16
N ALA A 242 0.92 18.93 -0.11
CA ALA A 242 1.74 19.15 -1.31
C ALA A 242 2.65 17.95 -1.58
N TYR A 243 3.00 17.75 -2.85
CA TYR A 243 3.97 16.74 -3.28
C TYR A 243 5.38 17.12 -2.85
N ASN A 244 6.13 16.12 -2.37
CA ASN A 244 7.56 16.25 -2.09
C ASN A 244 8.28 15.03 -2.68
N GLU A 245 9.02 15.25 -3.78
CA GLU A 245 9.68 14.18 -4.51
C GLU A 245 10.66 13.36 -3.66
N ALA A 246 11.44 14.05 -2.82
CA ALA A 246 12.42 13.37 -1.97
C ALA A 246 11.74 12.49 -0.92
N ALA A 247 10.66 12.99 -0.30
CA ALA A 247 9.87 12.23 0.66
C ALA A 247 9.12 11.06 0.00
N ASP A 248 8.51 11.27 -1.19
CA ASP A 248 7.84 10.20 -1.95
C ASP A 248 8.84 9.07 -2.27
N ARG A 249 9.97 9.38 -2.89
CA ARG A 249 10.98 8.39 -3.24
C ARG A 249 11.54 7.65 -2.02
N ARG A 250 11.85 8.39 -0.94
CA ARG A 250 12.43 7.79 0.28
C ARG A 250 11.42 6.92 1.01
N SER A 251 10.17 7.35 1.12
CA SER A 251 9.11 6.60 1.78
C SER A 251 8.75 5.34 1.00
N TRP A 252 8.76 5.39 -0.33
CA TRP A 252 8.55 4.21 -1.16
C TRP A 252 9.68 3.19 -0.98
N ALA A 253 10.95 3.64 -0.94
CA ALA A 253 12.08 2.75 -0.66
C ALA A 253 12.00 2.13 0.75
N ALA A 254 11.56 2.90 1.76
CA ALA A 254 11.34 2.38 3.11
C ALA A 254 10.24 1.30 3.13
N ALA A 255 9.13 1.51 2.42
CA ALA A 255 8.06 0.51 2.30
C ALA A 255 8.53 -0.77 1.60
N GLN A 256 9.33 -0.66 0.53
CA GLN A 256 9.91 -1.83 -0.15
C GLN A 256 10.86 -2.62 0.77
N ALA A 257 11.73 -1.93 1.52
CA ALA A 257 12.62 -2.57 2.49
C ALA A 257 11.82 -3.29 3.59
N PHE A 258 10.74 -2.66 4.06
CA PHE A 258 9.84 -3.25 5.04
C PHE A 258 9.16 -4.51 4.51
N PHE A 259 8.64 -4.50 3.28
CA PHE A 259 8.08 -5.71 2.67
C PHE A 259 9.12 -6.82 2.49
N ALA A 260 10.35 -6.47 2.09
CA ALA A 260 11.43 -7.44 1.99
C ALA A 260 11.78 -8.08 3.35
N GLU A 261 11.61 -7.35 4.45
CA GLU A 261 11.73 -7.89 5.81
C GLU A 261 10.57 -8.82 6.19
N LEU A 262 9.32 -8.40 5.88
CA LEU A 262 8.11 -9.15 6.24
C LEU A 262 8.01 -10.52 5.56
N PHE A 263 8.49 -10.61 4.32
CA PHE A 263 8.23 -11.76 3.45
C PHE A 263 9.45 -12.63 3.17
N LYS A 264 10.46 -12.52 4.02
CA LYS A 264 11.64 -13.41 4.00
C LYS A 264 11.28 -14.88 4.11
#